data_6afb2fe629c4409b4383c7ccbdcb6bae
#
_entry.id   6afb2fe629c4409b4383c7ccbdcb6bae
#
_cell.length_a   1.000
_cell.length_b   1.000
_cell.length_c   1.000
_cell.angle_alpha   90.00
_cell.angle_beta   90.00
_cell.angle_gamma   90.00
#
_symmetry.space_group_name_H-M   'P 1'
#
loop_
_entity.id
_entity.type
_entity.pdbx_description
1 polymer ?
#
loop_
_entity_poly.entity_id
_entity_poly.type
_entity_poly.pdbx_seq_one_letter_code
_entity_poly.pdbx_strand_id
1 'polypeptide(L)'
;MCADDDERASKDSQNFIRISEAKKSAPDISLNDEIHYEISLENMSRNAVNALFSDLGYNIQKTIDNQLYTTLKAMQGKIVSGQVIAIDDAQNTHIEIKESASEVRAILPLKNRIKGEKFKINDTVSGILRSVKFQKDGVRLEISRTTPRMLEALLENEVPEIKDGEVLIHKSARIPGERAKVALYTANPRIDPIGATVGTKGVRINAVSRELNGENIDCIEYSEVAEMFIARALSPAQILGVKIEKAQDIQQESQNEAQESSDSRQNSKNDKKSPKAKVLIATDQKSKAIGRSGINIRLACMLTGYDIELEEVGKEAPKEATQEESQESSQSSELIDSADLTKEELESSLESSTQGTKPKEQAKESQASDSSESSDSQKVGKDALESLFKQ
;
A
#
# COMPACT_ATOMS: atom_id res chain seq x y z
N MET A 1 -41.36 35.22 14.55
CA MET A 1 -41.54 36.68 14.82
C MET A 1 -41.15 37.05 16.22
N CYS A 2 -40.70 38.25 16.46
CA CYS A 2 -40.27 38.73 17.77
C CYS A 2 -41.02 40.05 18.12
N ALA A 3 -40.99 40.39 19.42
CA ALA A 3 -41.53 41.66 19.86
C ALA A 3 -40.80 42.87 19.23
N ASP A 4 -41.44 44.03 19.17
CA ASP A 4 -40.88 45.19 18.52
C ASP A 4 -39.60 45.72 19.24
N ASP A 5 -39.46 45.42 20.53
CA ASP A 5 -38.29 45.78 21.34
C ASP A 5 -37.20 44.68 21.36
N ASP A 6 -37.40 43.58 20.64
CA ASP A 6 -36.47 42.47 20.66
C ASP A 6 -35.25 42.74 19.73
N GLU A 7 -34.05 42.72 20.30
CA GLU A 7 -32.80 42.93 19.57
C GLU A 7 -32.51 41.88 18.47
N ARG A 8 -33.18 40.71 18.50
CA ARG A 8 -33.03 39.66 17.49
C ARG A 8 -33.40 40.14 16.10
N ALA A 9 -34.46 40.95 15.95
CA ALA A 9 -34.86 41.51 14.66
C ALA A 9 -33.83 42.49 14.10
N SER A 10 -33.02 43.12 14.95
CA SER A 10 -31.98 44.06 14.52
C SER A 10 -30.65 43.35 14.22
N LYS A 11 -30.38 42.22 14.92
CA LYS A 11 -29.14 41.43 14.75
C LYS A 11 -29.26 40.40 13.64
N ASP A 12 -30.43 39.84 13.43
CA ASP A 12 -30.70 38.79 12.44
C ASP A 12 -32.02 39.09 11.70
N SER A 13 -32.00 40.12 10.87
CA SER A 13 -33.16 40.56 10.06
C SER A 13 -33.57 39.55 8.98
N GLN A 14 -32.78 38.49 8.74
CA GLN A 14 -33.12 37.45 7.77
C GLN A 14 -34.06 36.39 8.35
N ASN A 15 -33.95 36.13 9.65
CA ASN A 15 -34.73 35.10 10.33
C ASN A 15 -35.80 35.63 11.27
N PHE A 16 -35.72 36.92 11.63
CA PHE A 16 -36.65 37.51 12.56
C PHE A 16 -37.26 38.81 12.00
N ILE A 17 -38.58 38.93 12.05
CA ILE A 17 -39.33 40.10 11.65
C ILE A 17 -40.12 40.64 12.85
N ARG A 18 -40.22 41.94 12.97
CA ARG A 18 -40.99 42.60 14.05
C ARG A 18 -42.48 42.38 13.88
N ILE A 19 -43.19 42.17 14.98
CA ILE A 19 -44.63 41.92 14.92
C ILE A 19 -45.44 43.05 14.31
N SER A 20 -45.02 44.29 14.53
CA SER A 20 -45.62 45.48 13.90
C SER A 20 -45.50 45.47 12.38
N GLU A 21 -44.41 44.91 11.85
CA GLU A 21 -44.13 44.79 10.43
C GLU A 21 -44.85 43.58 9.83
N ALA A 22 -44.88 42.49 10.55
CA ALA A 22 -45.57 41.27 10.16
C ALA A 22 -47.10 41.44 10.06
N LYS A 23 -47.70 42.20 10.98
CA LYS A 23 -49.13 42.50 10.99
C LYS A 23 -49.62 43.36 9.80
N LYS A 24 -48.70 44.01 9.05
CA LYS A 24 -49.05 44.68 7.79
C LYS A 24 -49.40 43.68 6.68
N SER A 25 -48.81 42.51 6.72
CA SER A 25 -49.01 41.48 5.71
C SER A 25 -50.02 40.41 6.16
N ALA A 26 -50.13 40.16 7.47
CA ALA A 26 -51.04 39.17 8.04
C ALA A 26 -51.56 39.64 9.42
N PRO A 27 -52.83 40.21 9.51
CA PRO A 27 -53.35 40.85 10.71
C PRO A 27 -53.48 39.95 11.94
N ASP A 28 -53.73 38.63 11.73
CA ASP A 28 -54.04 37.66 12.79
C ASP A 28 -52.83 36.96 13.39
N ILE A 29 -51.64 37.47 13.15
CA ILE A 29 -50.39 36.84 13.54
C ILE A 29 -50.02 37.15 15.00
N SER A 30 -49.56 36.14 15.72
CA SER A 30 -49.10 36.16 17.10
C SER A 30 -47.56 36.11 17.22
N LEU A 31 -47.03 36.43 18.42
CA LEU A 31 -45.61 36.30 18.71
C LEU A 31 -45.17 34.83 18.60
N ASN A 32 -44.00 34.63 18.01
CA ASN A 32 -43.37 33.33 17.72
C ASN A 32 -44.01 32.49 16.58
N ASP A 33 -45.05 33.05 15.88
CA ASP A 33 -45.55 32.42 14.67
C ASP A 33 -44.52 32.55 13.51
N GLU A 34 -44.60 31.64 12.56
CA GLU A 34 -43.79 31.66 11.33
C GLU A 34 -44.59 32.23 10.17
N ILE A 35 -43.99 33.12 9.40
CA ILE A 35 -44.60 33.66 8.17
C ILE A 35 -43.89 33.00 6.97
N HIS A 36 -44.69 32.41 6.10
CA HIS A 36 -44.24 31.94 4.79
C HIS A 36 -44.76 32.91 3.72
N TYR A 37 -43.87 33.46 2.91
CA TYR A 37 -44.25 34.25 1.77
C TYR A 37 -43.50 33.79 0.52
N GLU A 38 -44.19 33.78 -0.59
CA GLU A 38 -43.59 33.42 -1.85
C GLU A 38 -42.74 34.54 -2.39
N ILE A 39 -41.49 34.26 -2.70
CA ILE A 39 -40.58 35.19 -3.36
C ILE A 39 -40.56 34.82 -4.85
N SER A 40 -41.18 35.67 -5.68
CA SER A 40 -41.08 35.54 -7.11
C SER A 40 -39.77 36.12 -7.64
N LEU A 41 -39.07 35.35 -8.47
CA LEU A 41 -37.84 35.81 -9.15
C LEU A 41 -38.08 37.04 -10.04
N GLU A 42 -39.31 37.21 -10.56
CA GLU A 42 -39.70 38.33 -11.41
C GLU A 42 -39.64 39.66 -10.66
N ASN A 43 -39.87 39.67 -9.34
CA ASN A 43 -39.89 40.85 -8.48
C ASN A 43 -38.51 41.17 -7.89
N MET A 44 -37.51 40.32 -8.14
CA MET A 44 -36.16 40.52 -7.62
C MET A 44 -35.33 41.44 -8.52
N SER A 45 -34.45 42.25 -7.89
CA SER A 45 -33.48 43.00 -8.67
C SER A 45 -32.48 42.07 -9.38
N ARG A 46 -31.99 42.49 -10.55
CA ARG A 46 -30.99 41.73 -11.32
C ARG A 46 -29.76 41.36 -10.48
N ASN A 47 -29.34 42.24 -9.57
CA ASN A 47 -28.21 41.97 -8.66
C ASN A 47 -28.54 40.87 -7.66
N ALA A 48 -29.77 40.85 -7.11
CA ALA A 48 -30.22 39.81 -6.19
C ALA A 48 -30.29 38.43 -6.88
N VAL A 49 -30.83 38.41 -8.12
CA VAL A 49 -30.86 37.17 -8.93
C VAL A 49 -29.46 36.67 -9.22
N ASN A 50 -28.53 37.55 -9.62
CA ASN A 50 -27.13 37.15 -9.86
C ASN A 50 -26.44 36.62 -8.58
N ALA A 51 -26.69 37.25 -7.43
CA ALA A 51 -26.20 36.78 -6.15
C ALA A 51 -26.74 35.39 -5.81
N LEU A 52 -28.05 35.18 -5.97
CA LEU A 52 -28.70 33.87 -5.75
C LEU A 52 -28.09 32.79 -6.61
N PHE A 53 -27.88 33.04 -7.91
CA PHE A 53 -27.24 32.10 -8.81
C PHE A 53 -25.80 31.77 -8.40
N SER A 54 -25.03 32.78 -7.98
CA SER A 54 -23.66 32.58 -7.49
C SER A 54 -23.61 31.73 -6.22
N ASP A 55 -24.52 32.01 -5.29
CA ASP A 55 -24.62 31.28 -4.02
C ASP A 55 -25.10 29.84 -4.25
N LEU A 56 -26.08 29.66 -5.14
CA LEU A 56 -26.56 28.33 -5.54
C LEU A 56 -25.44 27.52 -6.19
N GLY A 57 -24.73 28.10 -7.15
CA GLY A 57 -23.58 27.47 -7.80
C GLY A 57 -22.51 27.07 -6.80
N TYR A 58 -22.17 27.96 -5.86
CA TYR A 58 -21.22 27.66 -4.79
C TYR A 58 -21.68 26.50 -3.89
N ASN A 59 -22.96 26.50 -3.47
CA ASN A 59 -23.48 25.44 -2.60
C ASN A 59 -23.58 24.09 -3.30
N ILE A 60 -23.94 24.06 -4.59
CA ILE A 60 -23.94 22.87 -5.40
C ILE A 60 -22.51 22.32 -5.51
N GLN A 61 -21.55 23.16 -5.90
CA GLN A 61 -20.15 22.73 -6.01
C GLN A 61 -19.60 22.20 -4.68
N LYS A 62 -19.89 22.90 -3.58
CA LYS A 62 -19.52 22.46 -2.23
C LYS A 62 -20.11 21.09 -1.86
N THR A 63 -21.36 20.84 -2.27
CA THR A 63 -22.02 19.54 -2.03
C THR A 63 -21.37 18.43 -2.83
N ILE A 64 -21.07 18.68 -4.10
CA ILE A 64 -20.35 17.73 -4.98
C ILE A 64 -18.96 17.43 -4.39
N ASP A 65 -18.22 18.46 -4.01
CA ASP A 65 -16.88 18.31 -3.43
C ASP A 65 -16.91 17.53 -2.10
N ASN A 66 -17.93 17.74 -1.26
CA ASN A 66 -18.09 16.98 -0.01
C ASN A 66 -18.40 15.51 -0.27
N GLN A 67 -19.26 15.19 -1.24
CA GLN A 67 -19.55 13.80 -1.63
C GLN A 67 -18.31 13.14 -2.18
N LEU A 68 -17.60 13.80 -3.08
CA LEU A 68 -16.33 13.33 -3.65
C LEU A 68 -15.28 13.10 -2.57
N TYR A 69 -15.11 14.04 -1.65
CA TYR A 69 -14.21 13.89 -0.50
C TYR A 69 -14.54 12.67 0.34
N THR A 70 -15.82 12.44 0.65
CA THR A 70 -16.26 11.28 1.45
C THR A 70 -15.94 9.97 0.74
N THR A 71 -16.24 9.88 -0.56
CA THR A 71 -15.96 8.70 -1.39
C THR A 71 -14.45 8.41 -1.45
N LEU A 72 -13.65 9.43 -1.77
CA LEU A 72 -12.20 9.29 -1.86
C LEU A 72 -11.55 9.01 -0.51
N LYS A 73 -12.12 9.54 0.57
CA LYS A 73 -11.65 9.24 1.94
C LYS A 73 -11.83 7.76 2.31
N ALA A 74 -12.92 7.14 1.86
CA ALA A 74 -13.14 5.70 2.04
C ALA A 74 -12.16 4.83 1.21
N MET A 75 -11.56 5.40 0.17
CA MET A 75 -10.53 4.75 -0.64
C MET A 75 -9.11 4.97 -0.12
N GLN A 76 -8.93 5.75 0.95
CA GLN A 76 -7.60 5.99 1.53
C GLN A 76 -6.97 4.67 1.96
N GLY A 77 -5.71 4.44 1.56
CA GLY A 77 -4.98 3.18 1.80
C GLY A 77 -5.19 2.11 0.73
N LYS A 78 -6.02 2.36 -0.28
CA LYS A 78 -6.20 1.48 -1.46
C LYS A 78 -5.34 1.96 -2.63
N ILE A 79 -5.11 1.06 -3.58
CA ILE A 79 -4.45 1.39 -4.84
C ILE A 79 -5.41 2.20 -5.71
N VAL A 80 -4.91 3.29 -6.22
CA VAL A 80 -5.55 4.09 -7.27
C VAL A 80 -4.60 4.20 -8.46
N SER A 81 -5.18 4.21 -9.67
CA SER A 81 -4.43 4.33 -10.92
C SER A 81 -4.91 5.54 -11.69
N GLY A 82 -3.99 6.21 -12.34
CA GLY A 82 -4.32 7.37 -13.15
C GLY A 82 -3.27 7.66 -14.20
N GLN A 83 -3.55 8.63 -15.04
CA GLN A 83 -2.68 9.03 -16.14
C GLN A 83 -1.88 10.29 -15.77
N VAL A 84 -0.60 10.30 -16.09
CA VAL A 84 0.28 11.46 -15.87
C VAL A 84 -0.10 12.58 -16.83
N ILE A 85 -0.50 13.72 -16.27
CA ILE A 85 -0.87 14.93 -17.04
C ILE A 85 0.25 15.96 -17.10
N ALA A 86 1.07 16.06 -16.04
CA ALA A 86 2.18 17.03 -15.99
C ALA A 86 3.24 16.58 -14.97
N ILE A 87 4.45 17.09 -15.13
CA ILE A 87 5.53 16.99 -14.17
C ILE A 87 5.99 18.42 -13.88
N ASP A 88 6.02 18.83 -12.62
CA ASP A 88 6.44 20.17 -12.23
C ASP A 88 7.97 20.30 -12.11
N ASP A 89 8.47 21.52 -11.91
CA ASP A 89 9.92 21.81 -11.77
C ASP A 89 10.53 21.12 -10.54
N ALA A 90 9.72 20.85 -9.49
CA ALA A 90 10.13 20.10 -8.31
C ALA A 90 10.07 18.58 -8.51
N GLN A 91 9.85 18.12 -9.77
CA GLN A 91 9.74 16.71 -10.14
C GLN A 91 8.57 15.98 -9.48
N ASN A 92 7.55 16.68 -9.00
CA ASN A 92 6.30 16.05 -8.60
C ASN A 92 5.49 15.68 -9.84
N THR A 93 4.89 14.51 -9.81
CA THR A 93 4.07 14.00 -10.93
C THR A 93 2.60 14.30 -10.63
N HIS A 94 1.95 15.03 -11.53
CA HIS A 94 0.51 15.30 -11.48
C HIS A 94 -0.21 14.23 -12.27
N ILE A 95 -1.18 13.60 -11.63
CA ILE A 95 -1.89 12.43 -12.15
C ILE A 95 -3.38 12.76 -12.15
N GLU A 96 -4.05 12.41 -13.23
CA GLU A 96 -5.49 12.45 -13.36
C GLU A 96 -6.08 11.07 -13.11
N ILE A 97 -6.94 10.99 -12.09
CA ILE A 97 -7.65 9.77 -11.74
C ILE A 97 -9.09 9.95 -12.21
N LYS A 98 -9.56 9.00 -13.02
CA LYS A 98 -10.95 8.95 -13.45
C LYS A 98 -11.72 8.07 -12.46
N GLU A 99 -12.46 8.70 -11.58
CA GLU A 99 -13.29 7.98 -10.61
C GLU A 99 -14.76 8.30 -10.90
N SER A 100 -15.53 7.27 -11.26
CA SER A 100 -16.94 7.36 -11.65
C SER A 100 -17.21 8.37 -12.78
N ALA A 101 -17.68 9.56 -12.47
CA ALA A 101 -17.96 10.63 -13.46
C ALA A 101 -17.09 11.87 -13.25
N SER A 102 -16.13 11.82 -12.30
CA SER A 102 -15.32 12.98 -11.92
C SER A 102 -13.84 12.74 -12.21
N GLU A 103 -13.19 13.72 -12.82
CA GLU A 103 -11.75 13.77 -13.00
C GLU A 103 -11.14 14.43 -11.77
N VAL A 104 -10.34 13.68 -11.03
CA VAL A 104 -9.72 14.17 -9.81
C VAL A 104 -8.21 14.23 -9.98
N ARG A 105 -7.64 15.37 -9.59
CA ARG A 105 -6.19 15.57 -9.66
C ARG A 105 -5.50 15.03 -8.41
N ALA A 106 -4.51 14.20 -8.62
CA ALA A 106 -3.65 13.67 -7.58
C ALA A 106 -2.20 14.10 -7.82
N ILE A 107 -1.43 14.17 -6.74
CA ILE A 107 0.00 14.46 -6.80
C ILE A 107 0.76 13.28 -6.24
N LEU A 108 1.77 12.83 -6.99
CA LEU A 108 2.81 11.91 -6.54
C LEU A 108 4.10 12.72 -6.33
N PRO A 109 4.38 13.16 -5.08
CA PRO A 109 5.61 13.90 -4.77
C PRO A 109 6.86 13.06 -5.04
N LEU A 110 7.97 13.71 -5.39
CA LEU A 110 9.24 13.02 -5.63
C LEU A 110 9.67 12.11 -4.46
N LYS A 111 9.46 12.54 -3.22
CA LYS A 111 9.75 11.75 -2.00
C LYS A 111 8.92 10.48 -1.85
N ASN A 112 7.75 10.43 -2.50
CA ASN A 112 6.81 9.30 -2.47
C ASN A 112 6.93 8.41 -3.73
N ARG A 113 7.88 8.69 -4.62
CA ARG A 113 8.22 7.92 -5.81
C ARG A 113 9.36 6.97 -5.51
N ILE A 114 9.37 5.79 -6.07
CA ILE A 114 10.46 4.82 -5.94
C ILE A 114 11.71 5.41 -6.61
N LYS A 115 12.85 5.27 -5.96
CA LYS A 115 14.12 5.79 -6.48
C LYS A 115 14.44 5.15 -7.85
N GLY A 116 14.71 5.99 -8.83
CA GLY A 116 15.03 5.55 -10.21
C GLY A 116 13.84 5.51 -11.15
N GLU A 117 12.58 5.57 -10.65
CA GLU A 117 11.41 5.68 -11.53
C GLU A 117 11.39 7.02 -12.27
N LYS A 118 11.06 6.95 -13.55
CA LYS A 118 10.86 8.12 -14.40
C LYS A 118 9.55 7.96 -15.15
N PHE A 119 8.67 8.91 -14.98
CA PHE A 119 7.38 8.94 -15.68
C PHE A 119 7.40 9.96 -16.79
N LYS A 120 6.62 9.71 -17.83
CA LYS A 120 6.36 10.63 -18.94
C LYS A 120 4.89 11.02 -18.92
N ILE A 121 4.56 12.10 -19.62
CA ILE A 121 3.17 12.50 -19.84
C ILE A 121 2.47 11.35 -20.59
N ASN A 122 1.24 11.05 -20.20
CA ASN A 122 0.39 9.95 -20.64
C ASN A 122 0.75 8.54 -20.11
N ASP A 123 1.81 8.41 -19.29
CA ASP A 123 2.05 7.13 -18.61
C ASP A 123 0.94 6.84 -17.58
N THR A 124 0.57 5.57 -17.46
CA THR A 124 -0.32 5.13 -16.38
C THR A 124 0.49 4.83 -15.14
N VAL A 125 0.09 5.39 -14.00
CA VAL A 125 0.78 5.22 -12.72
C VAL A 125 -0.21 4.76 -11.67
N SER A 126 0.14 3.66 -10.98
CA SER A 126 -0.59 3.13 -9.84
C SER A 126 0.11 3.53 -8.54
N GLY A 127 -0.64 3.76 -7.48
CA GLY A 127 -0.09 4.08 -6.17
C GLY A 127 -1.13 4.04 -5.08
N ILE A 128 -0.67 4.07 -3.82
CA ILE A 128 -1.57 4.13 -2.66
C ILE A 128 -2.06 5.55 -2.47
N LEU A 129 -3.37 5.71 -2.33
CA LEU A 129 -3.97 6.96 -1.91
C LEU A 129 -3.59 7.23 -0.45
N ARG A 130 -2.57 8.07 -0.25
CA ARG A 130 -2.00 8.34 1.06
C ARG A 130 -2.83 9.32 1.86
N SER A 131 -3.25 10.41 1.23
CA SER A 131 -4.07 11.44 1.90
C SER A 131 -5.03 12.09 0.93
N VAL A 132 -6.20 12.46 1.48
CA VAL A 132 -7.24 13.24 0.84
C VAL A 132 -7.37 14.51 1.64
N LYS A 133 -7.21 15.67 1.01
CA LYS A 133 -7.29 16.99 1.64
C LYS A 133 -8.30 17.85 0.92
N PHE A 134 -9.13 18.55 1.70
CA PHE A 134 -10.01 19.58 1.18
C PHE A 134 -9.22 20.88 1.10
N GLN A 135 -9.25 21.55 -0.04
CA GLN A 135 -8.63 22.85 -0.29
C GLN A 135 -9.66 23.81 -0.89
N LYS A 136 -9.30 25.08 -0.98
CA LYS A 136 -10.19 26.13 -1.57
C LYS A 136 -10.60 25.78 -3.01
N ASP A 137 -9.74 25.13 -3.74
CA ASP A 137 -9.91 24.76 -5.15
C ASP A 137 -10.44 23.31 -5.35
N GLY A 138 -11.05 22.72 -4.30
CA GLY A 138 -11.59 21.36 -4.34
C GLY A 138 -10.75 20.31 -3.60
N VAL A 139 -10.95 19.04 -3.95
CA VAL A 139 -10.28 17.90 -3.30
C VAL A 139 -8.91 17.66 -3.93
N ARG A 140 -7.86 17.60 -3.10
CA ARG A 140 -6.51 17.26 -3.52
C ARG A 140 -6.08 15.91 -2.94
N LEU A 141 -5.55 15.06 -3.81
CA LEU A 141 -5.08 13.72 -3.48
C LEU A 141 -3.55 13.69 -3.45
N GLU A 142 -2.99 12.97 -2.48
CA GLU A 142 -1.56 12.63 -2.44
C GLU A 142 -1.41 11.13 -2.55
N ILE A 143 -0.64 10.68 -3.54
CA ILE A 143 -0.34 9.28 -3.82
C ILE A 143 1.07 8.95 -3.32
N SER A 144 1.29 7.71 -2.96
CA SER A 144 2.61 7.20 -2.59
C SER A 144 2.85 5.80 -3.17
N ARG A 145 4.08 5.59 -3.66
CA ARG A 145 4.59 4.28 -4.11
C ARG A 145 5.64 3.69 -3.16
N THR A 146 6.03 4.47 -2.13
CA THR A 146 7.10 4.09 -1.18
C THR A 146 6.61 3.48 0.11
N THR A 147 5.31 3.50 0.40
CA THR A 147 4.75 2.95 1.63
C THR A 147 4.73 1.41 1.62
N PRO A 148 4.92 0.73 2.77
CA PRO A 148 4.73 -0.73 2.88
C PRO A 148 3.34 -1.17 2.41
N ARG A 149 2.30 -0.36 2.66
CA ARG A 149 0.92 -0.63 2.22
C ARG A 149 0.80 -0.83 0.70
N MET A 150 1.67 -0.21 -0.11
CA MET A 150 1.70 -0.44 -1.56
C MET A 150 2.01 -1.90 -1.89
N LEU A 151 3.01 -2.48 -1.23
CA LEU A 151 3.35 -3.89 -1.39
C LEU A 151 2.22 -4.81 -0.93
N GLU A 152 1.65 -4.53 0.25
CA GLU A 152 0.54 -5.32 0.80
C GLU A 152 -0.67 -5.32 -0.12
N ALA A 153 -1.07 -4.15 -0.61
CA ALA A 153 -2.22 -4.01 -1.50
C ALA A 153 -1.98 -4.67 -2.88
N LEU A 154 -0.76 -4.66 -3.39
CA LEU A 154 -0.41 -5.39 -4.62
C LEU A 154 -0.49 -6.91 -4.40
N LEU A 155 -0.02 -7.40 -3.25
CA LEU A 155 -0.15 -8.81 -2.89
C LEU A 155 -1.63 -9.21 -2.70
N GLU A 156 -2.46 -8.37 -2.07
CA GLU A 156 -3.90 -8.59 -1.95
C GLU A 156 -4.60 -8.70 -3.32
N ASN A 157 -4.13 -7.94 -4.32
CA ASN A 157 -4.69 -8.00 -5.66
C ASN A 157 -4.23 -9.21 -6.47
N GLU A 158 -2.96 -9.63 -6.28
CA GLU A 158 -2.34 -10.69 -7.09
C GLU A 158 -2.54 -12.10 -6.52
N VAL A 159 -2.75 -12.21 -5.19
CA VAL A 159 -2.83 -13.48 -4.46
C VAL A 159 -4.25 -13.70 -3.94
N PRO A 160 -5.04 -14.59 -4.57
CA PRO A 160 -6.41 -14.85 -4.16
C PRO A 160 -6.52 -15.29 -2.69
N GLU A 161 -5.61 -16.12 -2.22
CA GLU A 161 -5.61 -16.64 -0.85
C GLU A 161 -5.42 -15.51 0.21
N ILE A 162 -4.74 -14.42 -0.16
CA ILE A 162 -4.64 -13.22 0.69
C ILE A 162 -5.94 -12.42 0.62
N LYS A 163 -6.51 -12.27 -0.56
CA LYS A 163 -7.77 -11.56 -0.78
C LYS A 163 -8.93 -12.23 -0.05
N ASP A 164 -8.97 -13.55 -0.04
CA ASP A 164 -10.01 -14.35 0.62
C ASP A 164 -9.78 -14.50 2.14
N GLY A 165 -8.64 -14.01 2.65
CA GLY A 165 -8.30 -14.03 4.06
C GLY A 165 -7.79 -15.38 4.59
N GLU A 166 -7.49 -16.35 3.71
CA GLU A 166 -6.90 -17.64 4.08
C GLU A 166 -5.42 -17.50 4.45
N VAL A 167 -4.73 -16.56 3.79
CA VAL A 167 -3.36 -16.14 4.12
C VAL A 167 -3.40 -14.68 4.56
N LEU A 168 -2.81 -14.39 5.70
CA LEU A 168 -2.76 -13.06 6.28
C LEU A 168 -1.35 -12.47 6.19
N ILE A 169 -1.25 -11.21 5.82
CA ILE A 169 -0.02 -10.44 5.95
C ILE A 169 0.05 -9.90 7.37
N HIS A 170 0.89 -10.50 8.21
CA HIS A 170 1.08 -10.06 9.59
C HIS A 170 1.80 -8.70 9.64
N LYS A 171 2.89 -8.56 8.90
CA LYS A 171 3.66 -7.31 8.81
C LYS A 171 4.52 -7.31 7.55
N SER A 172 4.80 -6.13 7.04
CA SER A 172 5.72 -5.92 5.95
C SER A 172 6.79 -4.88 6.30
N ALA A 173 8.00 -5.08 5.80
CA ALA A 173 9.10 -4.12 5.88
C ALA A 173 9.69 -3.92 4.50
N ARG A 174 9.97 -2.66 4.12
CA ARG A 174 10.32 -2.33 2.75
C ARG A 174 11.36 -1.22 2.68
N ILE A 175 12.34 -1.41 1.81
CA ILE A 175 13.24 -0.37 1.31
C ILE A 175 12.90 -0.19 -0.16
N PRO A 176 12.13 0.88 -0.51
CA PRO A 176 11.54 1.04 -1.84
C PRO A 176 12.56 0.97 -2.98
N GLY A 177 12.29 0.12 -3.97
CA GLY A 177 13.13 -0.08 -5.15
C GLY A 177 14.35 -0.97 -4.93
N GLU A 178 14.53 -1.52 -3.73
CA GLU A 178 15.65 -2.40 -3.42
C GLU A 178 15.17 -3.78 -2.94
N ARG A 179 14.57 -3.83 -1.77
CA ARG A 179 14.14 -5.10 -1.19
C ARG A 179 13.01 -4.91 -0.17
N ALA A 180 12.17 -5.93 -0.05
CA ALA A 180 11.13 -6.00 0.97
C ALA A 180 11.10 -7.38 1.64
N LYS A 181 10.57 -7.44 2.85
CA LYS A 181 10.24 -8.67 3.57
C LYS A 181 8.79 -8.64 4.01
N VAL A 182 8.09 -9.76 3.82
CA VAL A 182 6.69 -9.91 4.19
C VAL A 182 6.53 -11.12 5.09
N ALA A 183 5.98 -10.92 6.28
CA ALA A 183 5.65 -11.97 7.22
C ALA A 183 4.21 -12.44 6.98
N LEU A 184 4.05 -13.69 6.60
CA LEU A 184 2.80 -14.33 6.23
C LEU A 184 2.36 -15.30 7.30
N TYR A 185 1.06 -15.40 7.53
CA TYR A 185 0.45 -16.31 8.48
C TYR A 185 -0.78 -16.97 7.87
N THR A 186 -1.02 -18.22 8.22
CA THR A 186 -2.28 -18.92 7.92
C THR A 186 -2.73 -19.71 9.12
N ALA A 187 -4.03 -19.72 9.37
CA ALA A 187 -4.63 -20.59 10.37
C ALA A 187 -4.91 -22.02 9.82
N ASN A 188 -4.88 -22.17 8.49
CA ASN A 188 -5.17 -23.43 7.83
C ASN A 188 -3.88 -24.21 7.56
N PRO A 189 -3.62 -25.33 8.25
CA PRO A 189 -2.38 -26.10 8.09
C PRO A 189 -2.21 -26.77 6.72
N ARG A 190 -3.25 -26.76 5.88
CA ARG A 190 -3.20 -27.29 4.51
C ARG A 190 -2.69 -26.30 3.49
N ILE A 191 -2.56 -25.03 3.85
CA ILE A 191 -2.12 -23.95 2.97
C ILE A 191 -0.68 -23.60 3.33
N ASP A 192 0.20 -23.64 2.35
CA ASP A 192 1.54 -23.06 2.46
C ASP A 192 1.44 -21.55 2.15
N PRO A 193 1.60 -20.67 3.14
CA PRO A 193 1.43 -19.23 2.93
C PRO A 193 2.51 -18.64 2.01
N ILE A 194 3.72 -19.21 2.03
CA ILE A 194 4.83 -18.79 1.17
C ILE A 194 4.58 -19.23 -0.26
N GLY A 195 4.26 -20.52 -0.46
CA GLY A 195 4.01 -21.10 -1.79
C GLY A 195 2.82 -20.43 -2.48
N ALA A 196 1.73 -20.16 -1.77
CA ALA A 196 0.57 -19.45 -2.28
C ALA A 196 0.91 -18.03 -2.74
N THR A 197 1.70 -17.29 -1.96
CA THR A 197 2.10 -15.92 -2.27
C THR A 197 3.11 -15.83 -3.40
N VAL A 198 4.10 -16.73 -3.43
CA VAL A 198 5.12 -16.77 -4.48
C VAL A 198 4.51 -17.22 -5.80
N GLY A 199 3.61 -18.20 -5.75
CA GLY A 199 2.97 -18.80 -6.91
C GLY A 199 3.90 -19.74 -7.71
N THR A 200 3.33 -20.45 -8.67
CA THR A 200 4.06 -21.41 -9.51
C THR A 200 5.19 -20.71 -10.25
N LYS A 201 6.43 -21.18 -10.05
CA LYS A 201 7.66 -20.58 -10.63
C LYS A 201 7.82 -19.08 -10.34
N GLY A 202 7.22 -18.58 -9.25
CA GLY A 202 7.33 -17.19 -8.85
C GLY A 202 6.51 -16.20 -9.66
N VAL A 203 5.51 -16.64 -10.43
CA VAL A 203 4.75 -15.77 -11.35
C VAL A 203 4.08 -14.61 -10.58
N ARG A 204 3.42 -14.90 -9.45
CA ARG A 204 2.70 -13.91 -8.66
C ARG A 204 3.65 -12.87 -8.05
N ILE A 205 4.67 -13.34 -7.34
CA ILE A 205 5.62 -12.43 -6.68
C ILE A 205 6.41 -11.58 -7.69
N ASN A 206 6.72 -12.16 -8.89
CA ASN A 206 7.39 -11.43 -9.95
C ASN A 206 6.50 -10.37 -10.61
N ALA A 207 5.18 -10.56 -10.64
CA ALA A 207 4.23 -9.55 -11.11
C ALA A 207 4.26 -8.34 -10.17
N VAL A 208 4.18 -8.58 -8.85
CA VAL A 208 4.30 -7.52 -7.83
C VAL A 208 5.66 -6.84 -7.88
N SER A 209 6.75 -7.60 -8.00
CA SER A 209 8.12 -7.06 -8.11
C SER A 209 8.27 -6.11 -9.30
N ARG A 210 7.71 -6.46 -10.46
CA ARG A 210 7.74 -5.62 -11.67
C ARG A 210 7.01 -4.30 -11.47
N GLU A 211 5.84 -4.32 -10.83
CA GLU A 211 5.10 -3.10 -10.50
C GLU A 211 5.88 -2.20 -9.53
N LEU A 212 6.72 -2.78 -8.68
CA LEU A 212 7.58 -2.09 -7.72
C LEU A 212 9.00 -1.78 -8.26
N ASN A 213 9.14 -1.64 -9.58
CA ASN A 213 10.41 -1.30 -10.23
C ASN A 213 11.53 -2.34 -10.01
N GLY A 214 11.19 -3.63 -9.93
CA GLY A 214 12.15 -4.72 -9.76
C GLY A 214 12.59 -4.96 -8.32
N GLU A 215 11.82 -4.51 -7.34
CA GLU A 215 12.09 -4.74 -5.91
C GLU A 215 12.05 -6.23 -5.57
N ASN A 216 13.10 -6.74 -4.90
CA ASN A 216 13.13 -8.13 -4.45
C ASN A 216 12.25 -8.31 -3.21
N ILE A 217 11.36 -9.29 -3.25
CA ILE A 217 10.38 -9.53 -2.17
C ILE A 217 10.67 -10.89 -1.54
N ASP A 218 11.04 -10.90 -0.26
CA ASP A 218 11.24 -12.10 0.53
C ASP A 218 9.98 -12.41 1.34
N CYS A 219 9.35 -13.54 1.08
CA CYS A 219 8.24 -14.05 1.86
C CYS A 219 8.78 -14.94 2.98
N ILE A 220 8.35 -14.69 4.22
CA ILE A 220 8.68 -15.51 5.38
C ILE A 220 7.41 -15.89 6.14
N GLU A 221 7.42 -17.02 6.78
CA GLU A 221 6.31 -17.42 7.64
C GLU A 221 6.43 -16.74 9.01
N TYR A 222 5.35 -16.13 9.47
CA TYR A 222 5.26 -15.55 10.79
C TYR A 222 5.27 -16.63 11.88
N SER A 223 5.84 -16.34 13.03
CA SER A 223 5.77 -17.16 14.23
C SER A 223 5.48 -16.29 15.45
N GLU A 224 4.62 -16.77 16.34
CA GLU A 224 4.35 -16.11 17.62
C GLU A 224 5.55 -16.15 18.57
N VAL A 225 6.42 -17.16 18.39
CA VAL A 225 7.68 -17.26 19.13
C VAL A 225 8.67 -16.26 18.54
N ALA A 226 8.99 -15.24 19.31
CA ALA A 226 9.80 -14.10 18.84
C ALA A 226 11.19 -14.53 18.35
N GLU A 227 11.84 -15.48 19.01
CA GLU A 227 13.12 -16.05 18.62
C GLU A 227 13.06 -16.69 17.24
N MET A 228 12.01 -17.50 16.98
CA MET A 228 11.79 -18.10 15.68
C MET A 228 11.49 -17.08 14.60
N PHE A 229 10.69 -16.06 14.93
CA PHE A 229 10.36 -15.00 13.99
C PHE A 229 11.59 -14.19 13.59
N ILE A 230 12.47 -13.85 14.56
CA ILE A 230 13.73 -13.15 14.30
C ILE A 230 14.65 -14.03 13.42
N ALA A 231 14.78 -15.32 13.73
CA ALA A 231 15.59 -16.22 12.93
C ALA A 231 15.11 -16.32 11.49
N ARG A 232 13.79 -16.47 11.28
CA ARG A 232 13.18 -16.47 9.93
C ARG A 232 13.34 -15.14 9.21
N ALA A 233 13.24 -14.01 9.93
CA ALA A 233 13.40 -12.67 9.37
C ALA A 233 14.82 -12.42 8.82
N LEU A 234 15.84 -13.08 9.35
CA LEU A 234 17.21 -12.99 8.87
C LEU A 234 17.52 -13.90 7.67
N SER A 235 16.54 -14.71 7.20
CA SER A 235 16.70 -15.49 5.96
C SER A 235 17.28 -14.59 4.84
N PRO A 236 18.22 -15.13 3.99
CA PRO A 236 18.63 -16.53 3.83
C PRO A 236 19.77 -17.00 4.76
N ALA A 237 20.15 -16.22 5.80
CA ALA A 237 21.17 -16.62 6.75
C ALA A 237 20.64 -17.74 7.67
N GLN A 238 21.50 -18.70 7.98
CA GLN A 238 21.22 -19.76 8.96
C GLN A 238 21.63 -19.27 10.35
N ILE A 239 20.69 -19.27 11.29
CA ILE A 239 20.87 -18.79 12.64
C ILE A 239 21.02 -19.98 13.59
N LEU A 240 22.02 -19.93 14.47
CA LEU A 240 22.28 -20.95 15.48
C LEU A 240 21.39 -20.79 16.72
N GLY A 241 21.10 -19.57 17.10
CA GLY A 241 20.26 -19.27 18.26
C GLY A 241 19.92 -17.79 18.37
N VAL A 242 18.86 -17.49 19.08
CA VAL A 242 18.43 -16.12 19.37
C VAL A 242 18.19 -15.97 20.86
N LYS A 243 18.71 -14.92 21.48
CA LYS A 243 18.46 -14.55 22.87
C LYS A 243 17.83 -13.16 22.89
N ILE A 244 16.65 -13.05 23.50
CA ILE A 244 15.97 -11.78 23.67
C ILE A 244 16.33 -11.21 25.03
N GLU A 245 16.84 -9.99 25.07
CA GLU A 245 17.11 -9.27 26.30
C GLU A 245 15.80 -8.76 26.89
N LYS A 246 15.46 -9.21 28.10
CA LYS A 246 14.29 -8.73 28.81
C LYS A 246 14.54 -7.30 29.31
N ALA A 247 13.50 -6.47 29.29
CA ALA A 247 13.55 -5.07 29.70
C ALA A 247 14.12 -4.82 31.12
N GLN A 248 14.24 -5.85 31.95
CA GLN A 248 14.85 -5.79 33.28
C GLN A 248 16.39 -5.75 33.27
N ASP A 249 17.03 -6.34 32.25
CA ASP A 249 18.48 -6.37 32.12
C ASP A 249 19.06 -5.02 31.66
N ILE A 250 18.23 -4.26 30.90
CA ILE A 250 18.60 -2.92 30.38
C ILE A 250 18.74 -1.88 31.49
N GLN A 251 18.09 -2.07 32.65
CA GLN A 251 18.17 -1.16 33.79
C GLN A 251 19.49 -1.35 34.61
N GLN A 252 20.13 -2.51 34.54
CA GLN A 252 21.39 -2.78 35.24
C GLN A 252 22.60 -2.30 34.45
N GLU A 253 22.61 -2.40 33.14
CA GLU A 253 23.72 -1.86 32.33
C GLU A 253 23.72 -0.33 32.31
N SER A 254 22.56 0.33 32.34
CA SER A 254 22.47 1.80 32.39
C SER A 254 22.97 2.41 33.71
N GLN A 255 23.12 1.62 34.78
CA GLN A 255 23.67 2.07 36.07
C GLN A 255 25.20 1.95 36.12
N ASN A 256 25.80 1.10 35.30
CA ASN A 256 27.25 0.94 35.24
C ASN A 256 27.94 1.92 34.29
N GLU A 257 27.24 2.42 33.26
CA GLU A 257 27.79 3.42 32.33
C GLU A 257 27.63 4.88 32.81
N ALA A 258 26.85 5.13 33.86
CA ALA A 258 26.57 6.48 34.36
C ALA A 258 27.70 7.07 35.23
N GLN A 259 28.84 6.38 35.40
CA GLN A 259 29.99 6.88 36.20
C GLN A 259 31.14 7.49 35.37
N GLU A 260 31.09 7.42 34.05
CA GLU A 260 32.09 8.08 33.19
C GLU A 260 31.42 8.89 32.09
N SER A 261 31.09 10.13 32.36
CA SER A 261 31.11 11.29 31.48
C SER A 261 29.95 12.25 31.72
N SER A 262 30.19 13.18 32.59
CA SER A 262 29.52 14.47 32.63
C SER A 262 30.09 15.32 31.49
N ASP A 263 29.40 15.45 30.38
CA ASP A 263 29.14 16.71 29.66
C ASP A 263 28.41 16.49 28.34
N SER A 264 27.46 17.38 28.15
CA SER A 264 26.82 17.81 26.90
C SER A 264 25.40 17.30 26.54
N ARG A 265 24.45 18.17 26.98
CA ARG A 265 23.28 18.69 26.24
C ARG A 265 22.23 17.73 25.71
N GLN A 266 21.19 17.67 26.54
CA GLN A 266 19.76 17.58 26.25
C GLN A 266 19.35 17.76 24.78
N ASN A 267 18.84 16.68 24.18
CA ASN A 267 17.75 16.76 23.22
C ASN A 267 16.97 15.43 23.26
N SER A 268 16.17 15.26 24.30
CA SER A 268 15.31 14.09 24.51
C SER A 268 14.06 14.21 23.62
N LYS A 269 14.11 13.63 22.42
CA LYS A 269 12.95 13.04 21.80
C LYS A 269 12.74 11.69 22.45
N ASN A 270 11.51 11.40 22.91
CA ASN A 270 11.05 10.10 23.41
C ASN A 270 11.35 8.98 22.40
N ASP A 271 12.55 8.48 22.36
CA ASP A 271 12.89 7.23 21.69
C ASP A 271 12.45 6.10 22.61
N LYS A 272 11.31 5.47 22.28
CA LYS A 272 10.97 4.14 22.81
C LYS A 272 12.10 3.21 22.35
N LYS A 273 13.02 2.90 23.25
CA LYS A 273 14.15 1.99 23.01
C LYS A 273 13.54 0.65 22.56
N SER A 274 13.80 0.25 21.33
CA SER A 274 13.33 -1.05 20.80
C SER A 274 13.96 -2.17 21.61
N PRO A 275 13.25 -3.27 21.90
CA PRO A 275 13.81 -4.41 22.59
C PRO A 275 14.98 -4.98 21.79
N LYS A 276 16.04 -5.39 22.47
CA LYS A 276 17.24 -5.95 21.85
C LYS A 276 17.17 -7.46 21.73
N ALA A 277 17.74 -7.99 20.65
CA ALA A 277 17.88 -9.42 20.41
C ALA A 277 19.31 -9.74 19.97
N LYS A 278 19.98 -10.61 20.71
CA LYS A 278 21.31 -11.15 20.36
C LYS A 278 21.14 -12.42 19.56
N VAL A 279 21.71 -12.44 18.38
CA VAL A 279 21.59 -13.54 17.42
C VAL A 279 22.94 -14.22 17.23
N LEU A 280 23.02 -15.48 17.63
CA LEU A 280 24.22 -16.30 17.48
C LEU A 280 24.30 -16.83 16.05
N ILE A 281 25.40 -16.56 15.38
CA ILE A 281 25.57 -16.90 13.97
C ILE A 281 26.99 -17.44 13.69
N ALA A 282 27.10 -18.36 12.76
CA ALA A 282 28.38 -18.83 12.27
C ALA A 282 29.05 -17.74 11.40
N THR A 283 30.38 -17.66 11.45
CA THR A 283 31.17 -16.62 10.75
C THR A 283 30.87 -16.56 9.24
N ASP A 284 30.66 -17.73 8.60
CA ASP A 284 30.34 -17.85 7.17
C ASP A 284 28.94 -17.33 6.81
N GLN A 285 28.01 -17.27 7.76
CA GLN A 285 26.64 -16.77 7.56
C GLN A 285 26.47 -15.27 7.85
N LYS A 286 27.44 -14.64 8.53
CA LYS A 286 27.35 -13.21 8.93
C LYS A 286 27.09 -12.29 7.75
N SER A 287 27.82 -12.48 6.65
CA SER A 287 27.63 -11.66 5.44
C SER A 287 26.22 -11.78 4.84
N LYS A 288 25.61 -12.98 4.93
CA LYS A 288 24.23 -13.19 4.47
C LYS A 288 23.22 -12.54 5.40
N ALA A 289 23.44 -12.61 6.73
CA ALA A 289 22.57 -11.98 7.71
C ALA A 289 22.56 -10.45 7.57
N ILE A 290 23.71 -9.83 7.40
CA ILE A 290 23.84 -8.39 7.18
C ILE A 290 23.24 -8.02 5.81
N GLY A 291 23.59 -8.79 4.78
CA GLY A 291 23.23 -8.52 3.39
C GLY A 291 23.99 -7.35 2.78
N ARG A 292 23.74 -7.09 1.49
CA ARG A 292 24.35 -5.97 0.76
C ARG A 292 23.97 -4.65 1.45
N SER A 293 24.95 -3.84 1.79
CA SER A 293 24.74 -2.52 2.45
C SER A 293 23.90 -2.58 3.74
N GLY A 294 23.88 -3.73 4.45
CA GLY A 294 23.09 -3.90 5.67
C GLY A 294 21.58 -3.99 5.46
N ILE A 295 21.11 -4.16 4.22
CA ILE A 295 19.69 -4.14 3.89
C ILE A 295 18.93 -5.29 4.57
N ASN A 296 19.52 -6.50 4.63
CA ASN A 296 18.83 -7.66 5.17
C ASN A 296 18.56 -7.53 6.67
N ILE A 297 19.59 -7.18 7.46
CA ILE A 297 19.42 -6.97 8.90
C ILE A 297 18.49 -5.78 9.19
N ARG A 298 18.60 -4.69 8.44
CA ARG A 298 17.72 -3.52 8.59
C ARG A 298 16.27 -3.88 8.35
N LEU A 299 15.96 -4.67 7.30
CA LEU A 299 14.61 -5.14 7.03
C LEU A 299 14.12 -6.09 8.12
N ALA A 300 15.00 -6.96 8.66
CA ALA A 300 14.66 -7.84 9.77
C ALA A 300 14.31 -7.04 11.03
N CYS A 301 15.10 -6.02 11.39
CA CYS A 301 14.78 -5.11 12.51
C CYS A 301 13.44 -4.39 12.30
N MET A 302 13.19 -3.84 11.11
CA MET A 302 11.92 -3.17 10.79
C MET A 302 10.72 -4.12 10.86
N LEU A 303 10.90 -5.36 10.40
CA LEU A 303 9.85 -6.36 10.35
C LEU A 303 9.50 -6.89 11.73
N THR A 304 10.52 -7.27 12.52
CA THR A 304 10.33 -7.84 13.86
C THR A 304 10.07 -6.78 14.92
N GLY A 305 10.65 -5.60 14.76
CA GLY A 305 10.60 -4.51 15.76
C GLY A 305 11.66 -4.63 16.84
N TYR A 306 12.61 -5.57 16.70
CA TYR A 306 13.75 -5.75 17.57
C TYR A 306 15.00 -5.10 16.99
N ASP A 307 15.85 -4.58 17.84
CA ASP A 307 17.22 -4.18 17.48
C ASP A 307 18.10 -5.44 17.53
N ILE A 308 18.60 -5.88 16.38
CA ILE A 308 19.26 -7.17 16.21
C ILE A 308 20.76 -6.98 16.22
N GLU A 309 21.42 -7.57 17.22
CA GLU A 309 22.89 -7.63 17.36
C GLU A 309 23.37 -9.05 16.97
N LEU A 310 24.38 -9.13 16.09
CA LEU A 310 24.92 -10.40 15.62
C LEU A 310 26.17 -10.77 16.40
N GLU A 311 26.14 -11.91 17.10
CA GLU A 311 27.29 -12.48 17.81
C GLU A 311 27.83 -13.68 17.02
N GLU A 312 29.12 -13.63 16.70
CA GLU A 312 29.79 -14.73 16.00
C GLU A 312 30.20 -15.82 16.98
N VAL A 313 29.77 -17.03 16.69
CA VAL A 313 30.32 -18.22 17.36
C VAL A 313 31.48 -18.69 16.52
N GLY A 314 32.71 -18.49 17.01
CA GLY A 314 33.88 -19.07 16.39
C GLY A 314 33.75 -20.59 16.30
N LYS A 315 34.23 -21.21 15.22
CA LYS A 315 34.40 -22.65 15.17
C LYS A 315 35.42 -23.04 16.23
N GLU A 316 34.98 -23.28 17.45
CA GLU A 316 35.75 -24.18 18.33
C GLU A 316 35.66 -25.56 17.69
N ALA A 317 36.79 -26.07 17.22
CA ALA A 317 36.91 -27.46 16.84
C ALA A 317 36.44 -28.32 18.01
N PRO A 318 35.68 -29.42 17.75
CA PRO A 318 35.29 -30.31 18.82
C PRO A 318 36.53 -30.84 19.47
N LYS A 319 36.77 -30.45 20.74
CA LYS A 319 37.73 -31.12 21.59
C LYS A 319 37.24 -32.54 21.78
N GLU A 320 38.07 -33.46 21.31
CA GLU A 320 38.03 -34.88 21.57
C GLU A 320 37.69 -35.14 23.03
N ALA A 321 36.54 -35.74 23.30
CA ALA A 321 36.28 -36.42 24.55
C ALA A 321 36.90 -37.83 24.40
N THR A 322 37.95 -38.00 25.15
CA THR A 322 38.76 -39.14 25.39
C THR A 322 37.94 -40.39 25.67
N GLN A 323 38.42 -41.48 25.07
CA GLN A 323 38.20 -42.89 25.25
C GLN A 323 37.82 -43.33 26.67
N GLU A 324 36.90 -44.30 26.77
CA GLU A 324 37.13 -45.55 27.49
C GLU A 324 36.05 -46.55 27.17
N GLU A 325 36.55 -47.71 26.63
CA GLU A 325 36.16 -49.12 26.77
C GLU A 325 34.72 -49.55 26.42
N SER A 326 34.54 -50.45 25.56
CA SER A 326 34.90 -51.89 25.67
C SER A 326 34.64 -52.65 24.39
N GLN A 327 35.47 -53.65 24.21
CA GLN A 327 35.61 -54.69 23.19
C GLN A 327 34.41 -55.61 23.01
N GLU A 328 34.50 -56.32 21.87
CA GLU A 328 33.89 -57.59 21.43
C GLU A 328 32.68 -57.40 20.51
N SER A 329 32.63 -57.99 19.32
CA SER A 329 33.24 -59.19 18.71
C SER A 329 33.04 -59.16 17.18
N SER A 330 34.13 -59.42 16.50
CA SER A 330 34.46 -60.32 15.37
C SER A 330 33.40 -60.84 14.38
N GLN A 331 33.82 -60.74 13.12
CA GLN A 331 33.64 -61.72 11.97
C GLN A 331 32.30 -61.55 11.22
N SER A 332 32.28 -61.43 9.94
CA SER A 332 33.03 -62.04 8.81
C SER A 332 32.47 -61.40 7.49
N SER A 333 33.33 -61.22 6.63
CA SER A 333 33.72 -61.70 5.31
C SER A 333 33.03 -60.99 4.13
N GLU A 334 33.92 -60.41 3.39
CA GLU A 334 34.39 -60.74 2.02
C GLU A 334 33.54 -60.21 0.86
N LEU A 335 34.21 -59.31 0.13
CA LEU A 335 34.40 -59.31 -1.32
C LEU A 335 33.18 -59.36 -2.24
N ILE A 336 33.00 -58.33 -3.05
CA ILE A 336 33.12 -58.51 -4.50
C ILE A 336 33.41 -57.12 -5.14
N ASP A 337 34.39 -57.20 -5.96
CA ASP A 337 35.13 -56.31 -6.81
C ASP A 337 34.31 -55.76 -8.01
N SER A 338 34.68 -54.54 -8.44
CA SER A 338 34.70 -54.05 -9.80
C SER A 338 33.59 -54.39 -10.79
N ALA A 339 33.00 -53.35 -11.38
CA ALA A 339 32.94 -53.20 -12.83
C ALA A 339 32.54 -51.77 -13.26
N ASP A 340 33.53 -51.15 -13.80
CA ASP A 340 33.54 -50.11 -14.80
C ASP A 340 32.56 -50.43 -15.97
N LEU A 341 31.62 -49.58 -16.29
CA LEU A 341 30.88 -49.59 -17.56
C LEU A 341 30.63 -48.21 -18.08
N THR A 342 31.29 -47.96 -19.15
CA THR A 342 31.45 -46.82 -20.00
C THR A 342 30.15 -46.24 -20.57
N LYS A 343 30.24 -44.93 -20.80
CA LYS A 343 29.37 -44.05 -21.59
C LYS A 343 29.23 -44.50 -23.05
N GLU A 344 28.36 -45.38 -23.43
CA GLU A 344 28.10 -45.61 -24.88
C GLU A 344 26.80 -46.34 -25.23
N GLU A 345 25.83 -46.51 -24.33
CA GLU A 345 24.55 -47.17 -24.68
C GLU A 345 23.27 -46.45 -24.36
N LEU A 346 23.23 -45.14 -24.63
CA LEU A 346 21.98 -44.35 -24.48
C LEU A 346 21.63 -43.51 -25.74
N GLU A 347 22.16 -43.84 -26.90
CA GLU A 347 21.81 -43.16 -28.17
C GLU A 347 21.08 -44.01 -29.22
N SER A 348 20.49 -45.15 -28.88
CA SER A 348 19.83 -45.97 -29.89
C SER A 348 18.36 -46.33 -29.67
N SER A 349 17.58 -45.50 -29.07
CA SER A 349 16.13 -45.77 -28.94
C SER A 349 15.22 -44.56 -29.20
N LEU A 350 15.60 -43.69 -30.11
CA LEU A 350 14.75 -42.52 -30.50
C LEU A 350 14.71 -42.29 -32.01
N GLU A 351 14.64 -43.37 -32.79
CA GLU A 351 14.28 -43.30 -34.21
C GLU A 351 13.31 -44.43 -34.56
N SER A 352 12.03 -44.22 -34.39
CA SER A 352 10.97 -44.82 -35.21
C SER A 352 9.58 -44.36 -34.71
N SER A 353 9.07 -43.31 -35.28
CA SER A 353 7.64 -43.12 -35.61
C SER A 353 7.41 -41.69 -36.15
N THR A 354 7.91 -41.44 -37.32
CA THR A 354 7.38 -40.40 -38.22
C THR A 354 6.53 -41.11 -39.26
N GLN A 355 5.24 -40.78 -39.31
CA GLN A 355 4.46 -40.64 -40.55
C GLN A 355 3.05 -40.14 -40.21
N GLY A 356 2.77 -38.95 -40.62
CA GLY A 356 1.76 -38.61 -41.61
C GLY A 356 0.52 -37.97 -40.96
N THR A 357 0.30 -36.74 -41.19
CA THR A 357 -0.65 -36.18 -42.16
C THR A 357 -0.81 -34.66 -41.95
N LYS A 358 -0.39 -33.92 -42.96
CA LYS A 358 -0.95 -32.58 -43.27
C LYS A 358 -2.30 -32.78 -44.01
N PRO A 359 -3.27 -31.88 -43.88
CA PRO A 359 -3.52 -31.00 -45.01
C PRO A 359 -3.88 -29.54 -44.68
N LYS A 360 -3.34 -28.67 -45.52
CA LYS A 360 -3.92 -27.62 -46.38
C LYS A 360 -4.64 -26.42 -45.74
N GLU A 361 -3.96 -25.32 -46.00
CA GLU A 361 -4.46 -23.96 -46.29
C GLU A 361 -5.88 -23.89 -46.93
N GLN A 362 -6.65 -22.93 -46.44
CA GLN A 362 -7.43 -22.03 -47.32
C GLN A 362 -7.58 -20.66 -46.67
N ALA A 363 -6.99 -19.69 -47.31
CA ALA A 363 -7.23 -18.26 -47.21
C ALA A 363 -8.67 -17.93 -47.63
N LYS A 364 -9.26 -16.99 -46.93
CA LYS A 364 -10.30 -16.11 -47.54
C LYS A 364 -10.20 -14.73 -46.93
N GLU A 365 -9.72 -13.80 -47.79
CA GLU A 365 -9.98 -12.37 -47.74
C GLU A 365 -11.48 -12.08 -47.76
N SER A 366 -11.87 -11.07 -46.99
CA SER A 366 -12.92 -10.12 -47.37
C SER A 366 -12.82 -8.91 -46.44
N GLN A 367 -12.15 -7.85 -46.88
CA GLN A 367 -12.71 -6.55 -47.29
C GLN A 367 -13.44 -5.76 -46.19
N ALA A 368 -12.80 -4.64 -45.96
CA ALA A 368 -13.17 -3.35 -45.41
C ALA A 368 -14.66 -2.98 -45.47
N SER A 369 -15.14 -2.37 -44.40
CA SER A 369 -16.04 -1.23 -44.50
C SER A 369 -15.77 -0.28 -43.32
N ASP A 370 -15.26 0.83 -43.74
CA ASP A 370 -15.19 2.15 -43.11
C ASP A 370 -16.59 2.58 -42.62
N SER A 371 -16.70 3.06 -41.42
CA SER A 371 -17.66 4.09 -41.05
C SER A 371 -17.27 4.78 -39.77
N SER A 372 -16.78 5.97 -39.95
CA SER A 372 -16.74 7.12 -39.06
C SER A 372 -18.01 7.28 -38.21
N GLU A 373 -17.84 7.41 -36.89
CA GLU A 373 -18.67 8.25 -36.04
C GLU A 373 -17.87 8.74 -34.84
N SER A 374 -17.39 9.95 -35.00
CA SER A 374 -16.87 10.78 -33.94
C SER A 374 -17.86 11.91 -33.67
N SER A 375 -17.91 12.36 -32.40
CA SER A 375 -18.51 13.62 -31.96
C SER A 375 -20.03 13.66 -31.79
N ASP A 376 -20.52 13.22 -30.61
CA ASP A 376 -21.83 13.73 -30.10
C ASP A 376 -22.00 13.56 -28.57
N SER A 377 -20.99 13.78 -27.76
CA SER A 377 -21.13 13.69 -26.28
C SER A 377 -21.16 15.05 -25.55
N GLN A 378 -21.01 16.16 -26.26
CA GLN A 378 -21.04 17.50 -25.64
C GLN A 378 -22.32 18.30 -25.87
N LYS A 379 -23.29 17.77 -26.61
CA LYS A 379 -24.55 18.49 -26.91
C LYS A 379 -25.73 18.14 -26.00
N VAL A 380 -25.65 17.00 -25.30
CA VAL A 380 -26.80 16.49 -24.52
C VAL A 380 -26.96 17.25 -23.16
N GLY A 381 -25.93 17.91 -22.68
CA GLY A 381 -26.01 18.65 -21.40
C GLY A 381 -26.63 20.06 -21.50
N LYS A 382 -26.63 20.68 -22.68
CA LYS A 382 -27.20 22.02 -22.85
C LYS A 382 -28.69 22.00 -23.19
N ASP A 383 -29.12 21.03 -23.94
CA ASP A 383 -30.52 20.92 -24.35
C ASP A 383 -31.45 20.42 -23.23
N ALA A 384 -30.92 19.66 -22.27
CA ALA A 384 -31.66 19.25 -21.08
C ALA A 384 -31.89 20.39 -20.09
N LEU A 385 -31.01 21.38 -20.04
CA LEU A 385 -31.17 22.58 -19.21
C LEU A 385 -32.11 23.61 -19.84
N GLU A 386 -32.17 23.72 -21.18
CA GLU A 386 -33.09 24.63 -21.84
C GLU A 386 -34.55 24.10 -21.86
N SER A 387 -34.75 22.80 -21.74
CA SER A 387 -36.13 22.22 -21.69
C SER A 387 -36.78 22.40 -20.31
N LEU A 388 -36.01 22.60 -19.24
CA LEU A 388 -36.53 22.88 -17.90
C LEU A 388 -36.98 24.32 -17.68
N PHE A 389 -36.62 25.26 -18.60
CA PHE A 389 -36.97 26.67 -18.51
C PHE A 389 -38.07 27.09 -19.49
N LYS A 390 -38.72 26.14 -20.17
CA LYS A 390 -39.83 26.42 -21.10
C LYS A 390 -41.20 25.84 -20.68
N GLN A 391 -41.33 25.44 -19.40
CA GLN A 391 -42.67 25.15 -18.85
C GLN A 391 -43.03 26.16 -17.79
#